data_433aa1da91ddb0fe10afa75c9eb984ce
#
_entry.id   433aa1da91ddb0fe10afa75c9eb984ce
#
_cell.length_a   1.000
_cell.length_b   1.000
_cell.length_c   1.000
_cell.angle_alpha   90.00
_cell.angle_beta   90.00
_cell.angle_gamma   90.00
#
_symmetry.space_group_name_H-M   'P 1'
#
loop_
_entity.id
_entity.type
_entity.pdbx_description
1 polymer ?
#
loop_
_entity_poly.entity_id
_entity_poly.type
_entity_poly.pdbx_seq_one_letter_code
_entity_poly.pdbx_strand_id
1 'polypeptide(L)'
;MKDVDILTNNGIDVTKALELFGTMDKYDKTLTLFYDSINDKLTQLKSFKETGDMAQYAVLVHGLKSEARYFGMAKFGDLAYDHELGARANNMYYISDNFNELITEISRVVEIVGQYLGREMKLTATEEALPIIKDKAILVVDDSDVIMQFIRQIFDNKYEVLVARDGNEAIDIIKNQPEGKIMGMLLDLHMPKVDGFAVLDYMQQQALFEKLPVCIITGIATKEIDEKAFTYPIIDMIKKPFNERDIKVTVERFIAMQS
;
A
#
# COMPACT_ATOMS: atom_id res chain seq x y z
N MET A 1 -37.49 7.18 12.40
CA MET A 1 -37.37 6.72 10.99
C MET A 1 -35.89 6.79 10.70
N LYS A 2 -35.30 5.77 10.12
CA LYS A 2 -33.87 5.81 9.74
C LYS A 2 -33.69 6.84 8.62
N ASP A 3 -32.60 7.60 8.69
CA ASP A 3 -32.32 8.65 7.72
C ASP A 3 -31.52 8.08 6.53
N VAL A 4 -32.21 7.87 5.40
CA VAL A 4 -31.60 7.31 4.17
C VAL A 4 -30.53 8.25 3.59
N ASP A 5 -30.62 9.55 3.87
CA ASP A 5 -29.64 10.52 3.40
C ASP A 5 -28.23 10.23 3.94
N ILE A 6 -28.12 9.56 5.10
CA ILE A 6 -26.84 9.07 5.62
C ILE A 6 -26.15 8.14 4.62
N LEU A 7 -26.89 7.26 3.97
CA LEU A 7 -26.34 6.32 2.98
C LEU A 7 -26.03 7.01 1.65
N THR A 8 -27.02 7.75 1.11
CA THR A 8 -26.90 8.36 -0.23
C THR A 8 -25.86 9.46 -0.31
N ASN A 9 -25.75 10.32 0.73
CA ASN A 9 -24.76 11.37 0.79
C ASN A 9 -23.31 10.83 0.92
N ASN A 10 -23.17 9.57 1.32
CA ASN A 10 -21.89 8.89 1.42
C ASN A 10 -21.61 7.91 0.26
N GLY A 11 -22.34 8.06 -0.86
CA GLY A 11 -22.06 7.34 -2.10
C GLY A 11 -22.60 5.90 -2.14
N ILE A 12 -23.57 5.56 -1.28
CA ILE A 12 -24.29 4.27 -1.34
C ILE A 12 -25.55 4.46 -2.18
N ASP A 13 -25.63 3.76 -3.30
CA ASP A 13 -26.76 3.85 -4.25
C ASP A 13 -27.96 2.99 -3.77
N VAL A 14 -28.71 3.57 -2.84
CA VAL A 14 -29.91 2.92 -2.29
C VAL A 14 -30.98 2.72 -3.36
N THR A 15 -31.07 3.59 -4.35
CA THR A 15 -32.05 3.47 -5.44
C THR A 15 -31.83 2.18 -6.23
N LYS A 16 -30.60 1.96 -6.66
CA LYS A 16 -30.21 0.72 -7.36
C LYS A 16 -30.39 -0.52 -6.49
N ALA A 17 -30.06 -0.42 -5.20
CA ALA A 17 -30.26 -1.53 -4.27
C ALA A 17 -31.77 -1.89 -4.13
N LEU A 18 -32.66 -0.91 -4.11
CA LEU A 18 -34.10 -1.13 -4.01
C LEU A 18 -34.70 -1.82 -5.23
N GLU A 19 -34.09 -1.73 -6.41
CA GLU A 19 -34.50 -2.52 -7.58
C GLU A 19 -34.40 -4.04 -7.28
N LEU A 20 -33.44 -4.46 -6.44
CA LEU A 20 -33.28 -5.84 -6.04
C LEU A 20 -34.13 -6.21 -4.81
N PHE A 21 -34.10 -5.36 -3.78
CA PHE A 21 -34.77 -5.66 -2.51
C PHE A 21 -36.29 -5.36 -2.55
N GLY A 22 -36.73 -4.48 -3.44
CA GLY A 22 -38.13 -4.09 -3.63
C GLY A 22 -38.67 -3.16 -2.54
N THR A 23 -38.20 -3.27 -1.28
CA THR A 23 -38.67 -2.43 -0.17
C THR A 23 -37.52 -2.09 0.79
N MET A 24 -37.62 -0.91 1.44
CA MET A 24 -36.68 -0.49 2.48
C MET A 24 -36.65 -1.48 3.66
N ASP A 25 -37.76 -2.08 4.05
CA ASP A 25 -37.79 -3.05 5.16
C ASP A 25 -36.92 -4.27 4.87
N LYS A 26 -36.96 -4.80 3.64
CA LYS A 26 -36.09 -5.91 3.21
C LYS A 26 -34.64 -5.49 3.11
N TYR A 27 -34.38 -4.31 2.54
CA TYR A 27 -33.05 -3.73 2.47
C TYR A 27 -32.43 -3.60 3.85
N ASP A 28 -33.13 -2.98 4.80
CA ASP A 28 -32.70 -2.77 6.18
C ASP A 28 -32.39 -4.06 6.93
N LYS A 29 -33.27 -5.06 6.78
CA LYS A 29 -33.06 -6.38 7.42
C LYS A 29 -31.79 -7.05 6.91
N THR A 30 -31.60 -7.02 5.58
CA THR A 30 -30.43 -7.67 4.98
C THR A 30 -29.16 -6.87 5.24
N LEU A 31 -29.23 -5.53 5.22
CA LEU A 31 -28.11 -4.66 5.59
C LEU A 31 -27.68 -4.86 7.05
N THR A 32 -28.63 -5.12 7.94
CA THR A 32 -28.34 -5.46 9.34
C THR A 32 -27.55 -6.77 9.43
N LEU A 33 -27.92 -7.80 8.67
CA LEU A 33 -27.18 -9.07 8.63
C LEU A 33 -25.76 -8.89 8.12
N PHE A 34 -25.58 -8.09 7.07
CA PHE A 34 -24.24 -7.71 6.58
C PHE A 34 -23.44 -7.04 7.69
N TYR A 35 -24.01 -6.02 8.34
CA TYR A 35 -23.37 -5.29 9.43
C TYR A 35 -22.94 -6.21 10.57
N ASP A 36 -23.80 -7.13 10.98
CA ASP A 36 -23.53 -8.05 12.10
C ASP A 36 -22.46 -9.11 11.77
N SER A 37 -22.30 -9.46 10.48
CA SER A 37 -21.37 -10.51 10.06
C SER A 37 -19.99 -9.98 9.58
N ILE A 38 -19.87 -8.68 9.33
CA ILE A 38 -18.69 -8.14 8.64
C ILE A 38 -17.40 -8.30 9.45
N ASN A 39 -17.48 -8.17 10.79
CA ASN A 39 -16.30 -8.29 11.65
C ASN A 39 -15.69 -9.69 11.60
N ASP A 40 -16.52 -10.73 11.62
CA ASP A 40 -16.06 -12.13 11.49
C ASP A 40 -15.44 -12.37 10.11
N LYS A 41 -16.04 -11.81 9.04
CA LYS A 41 -15.51 -11.89 7.68
C LYS A 41 -14.14 -11.22 7.56
N LEU A 42 -13.95 -10.07 8.19
CA LEU A 42 -12.67 -9.37 8.21
C LEU A 42 -11.59 -10.18 8.94
N THR A 43 -11.95 -10.78 10.07
CA THR A 43 -11.03 -11.66 10.81
C THR A 43 -10.59 -12.87 9.96
N GLN A 44 -11.53 -13.51 9.26
CA GLN A 44 -11.23 -14.60 8.33
C GLN A 44 -10.37 -14.13 7.15
N LEU A 45 -10.69 -12.97 6.57
CA LEU A 45 -9.96 -12.41 5.44
C LEU A 45 -8.49 -12.16 5.80
N LYS A 46 -8.24 -11.60 6.99
CA LYS A 46 -6.90 -11.39 7.54
C LYS A 46 -6.17 -12.73 7.72
N SER A 47 -6.83 -13.71 8.34
CA SER A 47 -6.26 -15.04 8.55
C SER A 47 -5.88 -15.74 7.25
N PHE A 48 -6.74 -15.71 6.22
CA PHE A 48 -6.43 -16.31 4.92
C PHE A 48 -5.26 -15.60 4.20
N LYS A 49 -5.17 -14.27 4.34
CA LYS A 49 -4.02 -13.52 3.85
C LYS A 49 -2.72 -13.95 4.55
N GLU A 50 -2.72 -14.04 5.88
CA GLU A 50 -1.55 -14.39 6.70
C GLU A 50 -1.09 -15.84 6.45
N THR A 51 -2.02 -16.76 6.29
CA THR A 51 -1.72 -18.18 6.02
C THR A 51 -1.42 -18.47 4.54
N GLY A 52 -1.64 -17.50 3.65
CA GLY A 52 -1.47 -17.68 2.21
C GLY A 52 -2.58 -18.53 1.55
N ASP A 53 -3.72 -18.74 2.22
CA ASP A 53 -4.83 -19.49 1.65
C ASP A 53 -5.63 -18.64 0.66
N MET A 54 -5.05 -18.46 -0.53
CA MET A 54 -5.65 -17.63 -1.58
C MET A 54 -6.95 -18.21 -2.13
N ALA A 55 -7.17 -19.52 -2.01
CA ALA A 55 -8.41 -20.14 -2.45
C ALA A 55 -9.59 -19.69 -1.57
N GLN A 56 -9.44 -19.77 -0.24
CA GLN A 56 -10.46 -19.30 0.70
C GLN A 56 -10.58 -17.76 0.70
N TYR A 57 -9.47 -17.07 0.55
CA TYR A 57 -9.47 -15.62 0.36
C TYR A 57 -10.33 -15.21 -0.84
N ALA A 58 -10.14 -15.84 -2.01
CA ALA A 58 -10.92 -15.55 -3.21
C ALA A 58 -12.43 -15.81 -3.02
N VAL A 59 -12.80 -16.88 -2.32
CA VAL A 59 -14.20 -17.18 -2.01
C VAL A 59 -14.82 -16.10 -1.13
N LEU A 60 -14.08 -15.66 -0.10
CA LEU A 60 -14.58 -14.67 0.84
C LEU A 60 -14.75 -13.29 0.19
N VAL A 61 -13.75 -12.82 -0.56
CA VAL A 61 -13.86 -11.52 -1.28
C VAL A 61 -14.90 -11.55 -2.39
N HIS A 62 -15.13 -12.72 -3.03
CA HIS A 62 -16.25 -12.90 -3.96
C HIS A 62 -17.60 -12.66 -3.28
N GLY A 63 -17.78 -13.20 -2.08
CA GLY A 63 -18.98 -12.95 -1.26
C GLY A 63 -19.13 -11.47 -0.91
N LEU A 64 -18.06 -10.84 -0.42
CA LEU A 64 -18.01 -9.42 -0.07
C LEU A 64 -18.33 -8.52 -1.28
N LYS A 65 -17.76 -8.81 -2.45
CA LYS A 65 -18.08 -8.12 -3.71
C LYS A 65 -19.57 -8.17 -4.05
N SER A 66 -20.16 -9.35 -3.92
CA SER A 66 -21.57 -9.55 -4.22
C SER A 66 -22.48 -8.78 -3.27
N GLU A 67 -22.19 -8.85 -1.97
CA GLU A 67 -22.91 -8.08 -0.95
C GLU A 67 -22.78 -6.56 -1.18
N ALA A 68 -21.56 -6.07 -1.42
CA ALA A 68 -21.33 -4.67 -1.70
C ALA A 68 -22.14 -4.16 -2.89
N ARG A 69 -22.21 -4.92 -3.97
CA ARG A 69 -22.98 -4.58 -5.15
C ARG A 69 -24.47 -4.61 -4.90
N TYR A 70 -24.97 -5.57 -4.12
CA TYR A 70 -26.38 -5.65 -3.73
C TYR A 70 -26.83 -4.44 -2.91
N PHE A 71 -25.96 -3.95 -2.03
CA PHE A 71 -26.26 -2.78 -1.20
C PHE A 71 -25.97 -1.43 -1.87
N GLY A 72 -25.48 -1.41 -3.12
CA GLY A 72 -25.17 -0.16 -3.83
C GLY A 72 -23.83 0.46 -3.43
N MET A 73 -22.91 -0.30 -2.84
CA MET A 73 -21.60 0.12 -2.36
C MET A 73 -20.54 -0.09 -3.47
N ALA A 74 -20.58 0.75 -4.53
CA ALA A 74 -19.81 0.52 -5.74
C ALA A 74 -18.30 0.40 -5.50
N LYS A 75 -17.69 1.38 -4.80
CA LYS A 75 -16.25 1.39 -4.54
C LYS A 75 -15.79 0.15 -3.76
N PHE A 76 -16.54 -0.24 -2.73
CA PHE A 76 -16.24 -1.47 -2.00
C PHE A 76 -16.33 -2.70 -2.91
N GLY A 77 -17.35 -2.78 -3.75
CA GLY A 77 -17.53 -3.88 -4.71
C GLY A 77 -16.40 -3.99 -5.72
N ASP A 78 -15.85 -2.86 -6.19
CA ASP A 78 -14.76 -2.82 -7.15
C ASP A 78 -13.43 -3.24 -6.49
N LEU A 79 -13.10 -2.73 -5.31
CA LEU A 79 -11.93 -3.18 -4.55
C LEU A 79 -11.98 -4.69 -4.22
N ALA A 80 -13.14 -5.18 -3.80
CA ALA A 80 -13.32 -6.62 -3.54
C ALA A 80 -13.17 -7.46 -4.82
N TYR A 81 -13.59 -6.93 -5.98
CA TYR A 81 -13.39 -7.60 -7.26
C TYR A 81 -11.92 -7.68 -7.65
N ASP A 82 -11.17 -6.62 -7.50
CA ASP A 82 -9.73 -6.59 -7.79
C ASP A 82 -8.97 -7.56 -6.88
N HIS A 83 -9.34 -7.64 -5.60
CA HIS A 83 -8.82 -8.63 -4.66
C HIS A 83 -9.22 -10.08 -5.06
N GLU A 84 -10.42 -10.31 -5.57
CA GLU A 84 -10.83 -11.62 -6.11
C GLU A 84 -9.93 -12.03 -7.27
N LEU A 85 -9.67 -11.13 -8.22
CA LEU A 85 -8.78 -11.40 -9.36
C LEU A 85 -7.35 -11.70 -8.91
N GLY A 86 -6.82 -10.90 -7.98
CA GLY A 86 -5.50 -11.11 -7.39
C GLY A 86 -5.36 -12.47 -6.72
N ALA A 87 -6.35 -12.85 -5.91
CA ALA A 87 -6.35 -14.12 -5.19
C ALA A 87 -6.48 -15.33 -6.13
N ARG A 88 -7.35 -15.25 -7.15
CA ARG A 88 -7.49 -16.30 -8.18
C ARG A 88 -6.23 -16.47 -9.02
N ALA A 89 -5.46 -15.42 -9.23
CA ALA A 89 -4.16 -15.45 -9.89
C ALA A 89 -3.02 -15.89 -8.95
N ASN A 90 -3.32 -16.23 -7.68
CA ASN A 90 -2.35 -16.50 -6.61
C ASN A 90 -1.32 -15.37 -6.44
N ASN A 91 -1.75 -14.14 -6.69
CA ASN A 91 -0.92 -12.95 -6.57
C ASN A 91 -0.95 -12.40 -5.13
N MET A 92 -0.25 -13.09 -4.24
CA MET A 92 -0.09 -12.70 -2.83
C MET A 92 0.41 -11.27 -2.67
N TYR A 93 1.19 -10.84 -3.60
CA TYR A 93 1.79 -9.55 -3.72
C TYR A 93 0.74 -8.44 -3.82
N TYR A 94 -0.12 -8.55 -4.85
CA TYR A 94 -1.24 -7.64 -5.05
C TYR A 94 -2.12 -7.58 -3.78
N ILE A 95 -2.43 -8.75 -3.20
CA ILE A 95 -3.26 -8.85 -2.01
C ILE A 95 -2.63 -8.10 -0.83
N SER A 96 -1.34 -8.31 -0.57
CA SER A 96 -0.66 -7.66 0.56
C SER A 96 -0.56 -6.15 0.40
N ASP A 97 -0.30 -5.70 -0.81
CA ASP A 97 -0.10 -4.29 -1.14
C ASP A 97 -1.41 -3.47 -1.06
N ASN A 98 -2.51 -4.06 -1.52
CA ASN A 98 -3.81 -3.37 -1.59
C ASN A 98 -4.75 -3.71 -0.41
N PHE A 99 -4.32 -4.57 0.52
CA PHE A 99 -5.15 -5.02 1.64
C PHE A 99 -5.66 -3.86 2.50
N ASN A 100 -4.80 -2.90 2.80
CA ASN A 100 -5.16 -1.76 3.64
C ASN A 100 -6.20 -0.86 2.97
N GLU A 101 -6.17 -0.71 1.64
CA GLU A 101 -7.18 0.06 0.93
C GLU A 101 -8.55 -0.61 1.03
N LEU A 102 -8.60 -1.92 0.83
CA LEU A 102 -9.84 -2.70 1.01
C LEU A 102 -10.38 -2.56 2.43
N ILE A 103 -9.53 -2.74 3.46
CA ILE A 103 -9.95 -2.61 4.87
C ILE A 103 -10.43 -1.20 5.20
N THR A 104 -9.75 -0.17 4.71
CA THR A 104 -10.14 1.23 4.90
C THR A 104 -11.54 1.50 4.31
N GLU A 105 -11.79 1.03 3.10
CA GLU A 105 -13.10 1.19 2.46
C GLU A 105 -14.20 0.41 3.19
N ILE A 106 -13.93 -0.82 3.63
CA ILE A 106 -14.87 -1.60 4.44
C ILE A 106 -15.18 -0.86 5.75
N SER A 107 -14.17 -0.32 6.41
CA SER A 107 -14.32 0.43 7.67
C SER A 107 -15.21 1.66 7.47
N ARG A 108 -14.97 2.42 6.39
CA ARG A 108 -15.80 3.57 6.00
C ARG A 108 -17.26 3.17 5.81
N VAL A 109 -17.50 2.09 5.08
CA VAL A 109 -18.86 1.58 4.83
C VAL A 109 -19.54 1.13 6.12
N VAL A 110 -18.83 0.41 6.98
CA VAL A 110 -19.37 -0.07 8.26
C VAL A 110 -19.74 1.10 9.18
N GLU A 111 -18.92 2.15 9.22
CA GLU A 111 -19.24 3.36 10.00
C GLU A 111 -20.52 4.03 9.48
N ILE A 112 -20.66 4.24 8.15
CA ILE A 112 -21.84 4.83 7.54
C ILE A 112 -23.09 3.98 7.82
N VAL A 113 -22.99 2.66 7.63
CA VAL A 113 -24.08 1.73 7.91
C VAL A 113 -24.45 1.73 9.39
N GLY A 114 -23.45 1.78 10.28
CA GLY A 114 -23.65 1.89 11.72
C GLY A 114 -24.44 3.16 12.09
N GLN A 115 -24.03 4.31 11.57
CA GLN A 115 -24.75 5.58 11.77
C GLN A 115 -26.20 5.48 11.28
N TYR A 116 -26.41 4.91 10.10
CA TYR A 116 -27.76 4.69 9.54
C TYR A 116 -28.62 3.75 10.42
N LEU A 117 -28.03 2.68 10.94
CA LEU A 117 -28.72 1.72 11.79
C LEU A 117 -28.87 2.20 13.26
N GLY A 118 -28.23 3.32 13.64
CA GLY A 118 -28.15 3.79 15.03
C GLY A 118 -27.33 2.85 15.91
N ARG A 119 -26.27 2.24 15.39
CA ARG A 119 -25.41 1.26 16.04
C ARG A 119 -23.94 1.65 15.90
N GLU A 120 -23.15 1.36 16.89
CA GLU A 120 -21.69 1.51 16.83
C GLU A 120 -21.05 0.12 16.83
N MET A 121 -20.09 -0.08 15.93
CA MET A 121 -19.27 -1.29 15.89
C MET A 121 -17.81 -0.88 15.83
N LYS A 122 -16.99 -1.42 16.72
CA LYS A 122 -15.55 -1.40 16.56
C LYS A 122 -15.14 -2.63 15.78
N LEU A 123 -14.54 -2.39 14.61
CA LEU A 123 -13.99 -3.48 13.81
C LEU A 123 -12.67 -3.96 14.42
N THR A 124 -12.61 -5.22 14.84
CA THR A 124 -11.40 -5.81 15.43
C THR A 124 -10.25 -5.87 14.44
N ALA A 125 -10.56 -5.94 13.14
CA ALA A 125 -9.54 -5.91 12.07
C ALA A 125 -8.89 -4.54 11.87
N THR A 126 -9.50 -3.45 12.40
CA THR A 126 -8.94 -2.09 12.31
C THR A 126 -8.10 -1.72 13.54
N GLU A 127 -8.25 -2.42 14.68
CA GLU A 127 -7.44 -2.17 15.89
C GLU A 127 -5.99 -2.66 15.75
N GLU A 128 -5.72 -3.52 14.79
CA GLU A 128 -4.38 -3.72 14.26
C GLU A 128 -4.27 -2.98 12.91
N ALA A 129 -4.35 -1.66 12.91
CA ALA A 129 -3.47 -0.93 12.01
C ALA A 129 -2.11 -1.59 12.23
N LEU A 130 -1.61 -2.31 11.20
CA LEU A 130 -0.24 -2.86 11.24
C LEU A 130 0.60 -1.80 11.91
N PRO A 131 1.38 -2.15 12.96
CA PRO A 131 2.17 -1.16 13.63
C PRO A 131 2.81 -0.35 12.51
N ILE A 132 2.59 0.96 12.53
CA ILE A 132 3.35 1.86 11.68
C ILE A 132 4.76 1.52 12.09
N ILE A 133 5.46 0.73 11.26
CA ILE A 133 6.83 0.34 11.51
C ILE A 133 7.66 1.58 11.20
N LYS A 134 7.40 2.68 11.96
CA LYS A 134 8.24 3.88 11.94
C LYS A 134 9.66 3.59 12.43
N ASP A 135 9.90 2.35 12.91
CA ASP A 135 11.25 1.88 13.23
C ASP A 135 12.08 1.61 11.98
N LYS A 136 11.46 1.50 10.79
CA LYS A 136 12.13 1.29 9.51
C LYS A 136 11.89 2.46 8.57
N ALA A 137 12.90 2.80 7.80
CA ALA A 137 12.88 3.92 6.87
C ALA A 137 13.31 3.51 5.46
N ILE A 138 12.84 4.25 4.46
CA ILE A 138 13.34 4.22 3.08
C ILE A 138 14.04 5.55 2.83
N LEU A 139 15.26 5.53 2.34
CA LEU A 139 15.97 6.74 1.95
C LEU A 139 15.74 7.03 0.47
N VAL A 140 15.21 8.20 0.16
CA VAL A 140 15.00 8.70 -1.21
C VAL A 140 15.97 9.84 -1.45
N VAL A 141 16.81 9.69 -2.45
CA VAL A 141 17.85 10.66 -2.81
C VAL A 141 17.58 11.15 -4.23
N ASP A 142 17.01 12.34 -4.34
CA ASP A 142 16.57 12.92 -5.62
C ASP A 142 16.41 14.44 -5.43
N ASP A 143 16.82 15.27 -6.40
CA ASP A 143 16.67 16.72 -6.29
C ASP A 143 15.27 17.22 -6.67
N SER A 144 14.40 16.33 -7.17
CA SER A 144 13.02 16.63 -7.56
C SER A 144 12.05 16.48 -6.39
N ASP A 145 11.49 17.61 -5.91
CA ASP A 145 10.43 17.61 -4.89
C ASP A 145 9.20 16.79 -5.34
N VAL A 146 8.92 16.73 -6.65
CA VAL A 146 7.79 15.95 -7.19
C VAL A 146 8.00 14.46 -6.97
N ILE A 147 9.20 13.95 -7.26
CA ILE A 147 9.53 12.53 -7.07
C ILE A 147 9.53 12.18 -5.58
N MET A 148 10.14 13.02 -4.75
CA MET A 148 10.13 12.81 -3.30
C MET A 148 8.72 12.77 -2.71
N GLN A 149 7.84 13.68 -3.13
CA GLN A 149 6.44 13.70 -2.69
C GLN A 149 5.66 12.47 -3.19
N PHE A 150 5.88 12.08 -4.45
CA PHE A 150 5.25 10.89 -5.02
C PHE A 150 5.62 9.63 -4.23
N ILE A 151 6.90 9.42 -3.92
CA ILE A 151 7.36 8.26 -3.15
C ILE A 151 6.86 8.33 -1.69
N ARG A 152 6.81 9.53 -1.08
CA ARG A 152 6.19 9.70 0.23
C ARG A 152 4.74 9.27 0.24
N GLN A 153 3.92 9.70 -0.73
CA GLN A 153 2.51 9.32 -0.79
C GLN A 153 2.30 7.81 -0.87
N ILE A 154 3.24 7.08 -1.50
CA ILE A 154 3.17 5.62 -1.59
C ILE A 154 3.42 4.95 -0.22
N PHE A 155 4.31 5.51 0.61
CA PHE A 155 4.84 4.81 1.79
C PHE A 155 4.59 5.47 3.14
N ASP A 156 4.10 6.72 3.21
CA ASP A 156 3.93 7.47 4.47
C ASP A 156 3.08 6.75 5.53
N ASN A 157 2.20 5.86 5.10
CA ASN A 157 1.36 5.05 5.99
C ASN A 157 2.08 3.81 6.54
N LYS A 158 3.25 3.43 5.97
CA LYS A 158 3.89 2.15 6.27
C LYS A 158 5.31 2.30 6.78
N TYR A 159 6.09 3.24 6.23
CA TYR A 159 7.49 3.45 6.54
C TYR A 159 7.78 4.94 6.74
N GLU A 160 8.84 5.24 7.47
CA GLU A 160 9.42 6.58 7.45
C GLU A 160 10.11 6.80 6.10
N VAL A 161 9.83 7.94 5.42
CA VAL A 161 10.52 8.29 4.18
C VAL A 161 11.50 9.43 4.47
N LEU A 162 12.76 9.06 4.59
CA LEU A 162 13.87 10.00 4.70
C LEU A 162 14.20 10.53 3.30
N VAL A 163 14.48 11.81 3.18
CA VAL A 163 14.78 12.44 1.89
C VAL A 163 16.10 13.20 1.93
N ALA A 164 16.84 13.12 0.83
CA ALA A 164 18.04 13.90 0.58
C ALA A 164 17.97 14.50 -0.83
N ARG A 165 18.40 15.75 -1.00
CA ARG A 165 18.39 16.46 -2.27
C ARG A 165 19.72 16.43 -3.02
N ASP A 166 20.76 15.95 -2.38
CA ASP A 166 22.08 15.75 -2.97
C ASP A 166 22.83 14.64 -2.22
N GLY A 167 23.98 14.24 -2.78
CA GLY A 167 24.77 13.16 -2.19
C GLY A 167 25.36 13.48 -0.82
N ASN A 168 25.60 14.75 -0.48
CA ASN A 168 26.09 15.10 0.86
C ASN A 168 25.01 14.85 1.91
N GLU A 169 23.77 15.31 1.64
CA GLU A 169 22.63 15.07 2.53
C GLU A 169 22.38 13.57 2.71
N ALA A 170 22.50 12.78 1.61
CA ALA A 170 22.34 11.33 1.66
C ALA A 170 23.40 10.67 2.55
N ILE A 171 24.68 11.03 2.38
CA ILE A 171 25.80 10.51 3.17
C ILE A 171 25.63 10.87 4.66
N ASP A 172 25.21 12.10 4.94
CA ASP A 172 24.96 12.55 6.31
C ASP A 172 23.81 11.80 6.98
N ILE A 173 22.72 11.54 6.24
CA ILE A 173 21.61 10.71 6.73
C ILE A 173 22.11 9.28 7.02
N ILE A 174 22.85 8.66 6.10
CA ILE A 174 23.39 7.30 6.28
C ILE A 174 24.26 7.21 7.52
N LYS A 175 25.13 8.21 7.77
CA LYS A 175 26.02 8.25 8.94
C LYS A 175 25.29 8.40 10.27
N ASN A 176 24.19 9.17 10.28
CA ASN A 176 23.52 9.58 11.51
C ASN A 176 22.34 8.67 11.91
N GLN A 177 21.92 7.73 11.04
CA GLN A 177 20.87 6.79 11.37
C GLN A 177 21.44 5.52 12.04
N PRO A 178 20.67 4.93 12.99
CA PRO A 178 21.04 3.64 13.55
C PRO A 178 21.16 2.56 12.48
N GLU A 179 22.10 1.64 12.67
CA GLU A 179 22.25 0.49 11.77
C GLU A 179 20.93 -0.30 11.65
N GLY A 180 20.55 -0.65 10.43
CA GLY A 180 19.30 -1.35 10.14
C GLY A 180 18.02 -0.49 10.21
N LYS A 181 18.13 0.81 10.51
CA LYS A 181 16.99 1.74 10.43
C LYS A 181 16.55 1.95 8.96
N ILE A 182 17.49 2.19 8.07
CA ILE A 182 17.20 2.38 6.63
C ILE A 182 17.21 1.01 5.96
N MET A 183 16.05 0.62 5.41
CA MET A 183 15.87 -0.67 4.74
C MET A 183 16.45 -0.71 3.33
N GLY A 184 16.52 0.43 2.68
CA GLY A 184 17.05 0.54 1.32
C GLY A 184 17.03 1.98 0.85
N MET A 185 17.76 2.24 -0.22
CA MET A 185 17.91 3.56 -0.81
C MET A 185 17.47 3.57 -2.28
N LEU A 186 16.63 4.54 -2.63
CA LEU A 186 16.28 4.92 -3.98
C LEU A 186 17.14 6.12 -4.34
N LEU A 187 18.05 5.98 -5.31
CA LEU A 187 19.11 6.94 -5.58
C LEU A 187 19.08 7.46 -7.01
N ASP A 188 18.88 8.77 -7.19
CA ASP A 188 19.15 9.42 -8.47
C ASP A 188 20.68 9.58 -8.67
N LEU A 189 21.13 9.35 -9.90
CA LEU A 189 22.52 9.57 -10.27
C LEU A 189 22.84 11.03 -10.60
N HIS A 190 21.83 11.79 -11.06
CA HIS A 190 22.06 13.13 -11.59
C HIS A 190 21.45 14.19 -10.66
N MET A 191 22.23 14.60 -9.69
CA MET A 191 21.85 15.63 -8.75
C MET A 191 22.89 16.75 -8.68
N PRO A 192 22.52 17.97 -8.26
CA PRO A 192 23.46 19.07 -8.08
C PRO A 192 24.42 18.78 -6.91
N LYS A 193 25.55 19.51 -6.89
CA LYS A 193 26.62 19.48 -5.89
C LYS A 193 27.36 18.13 -5.83
N VAL A 194 26.76 17.11 -5.23
CA VAL A 194 27.33 15.75 -5.14
C VAL A 194 26.36 14.79 -5.80
N ASP A 195 26.84 14.11 -6.83
CA ASP A 195 26.04 13.17 -7.63
C ASP A 195 25.86 11.81 -6.94
N GLY A 196 25.00 10.97 -7.52
CA GLY A 196 24.71 9.65 -6.96
C GLY A 196 25.91 8.70 -7.01
N PHE A 197 26.83 8.87 -7.98
CA PHE A 197 28.03 8.03 -8.03
C PHE A 197 28.94 8.27 -6.82
N ALA A 198 29.06 9.51 -6.34
CA ALA A 198 29.81 9.79 -5.13
C ALA A 198 29.19 9.13 -3.88
N VAL A 199 27.86 8.98 -3.84
CA VAL A 199 27.19 8.21 -2.79
C VAL A 199 27.52 6.73 -2.89
N LEU A 200 27.50 6.14 -4.09
CA LEU A 200 27.88 4.74 -4.33
C LEU A 200 29.36 4.49 -3.98
N ASP A 201 30.26 5.41 -4.32
CA ASP A 201 31.68 5.33 -3.93
C ASP A 201 31.87 5.34 -2.42
N TYR A 202 31.16 6.22 -1.72
CA TYR A 202 31.15 6.26 -0.26
C TYR A 202 30.64 4.93 0.32
N MET A 203 29.55 4.40 -0.19
CA MET A 203 28.98 3.13 0.28
C MET A 203 29.95 1.96 0.05
N GLN A 204 30.66 1.96 -1.09
CA GLN A 204 31.66 0.93 -1.41
C GLN A 204 32.84 1.01 -0.45
N GLN A 205 33.36 2.21 -0.20
CA GLN A 205 34.46 2.44 0.76
C GLN A 205 34.11 1.99 2.19
N GLN A 206 32.85 2.13 2.58
CA GLN A 206 32.35 1.78 3.91
C GLN A 206 31.75 0.35 3.99
N ALA A 207 31.79 -0.42 2.89
CA ALA A 207 31.21 -1.77 2.79
C ALA A 207 29.73 -1.83 3.21
N LEU A 208 28.90 -0.86 2.77
CA LEU A 208 27.51 -0.70 3.22
C LEU A 208 26.48 -1.45 2.37
N PHE A 209 26.81 -1.92 1.18
CA PHE A 209 25.82 -2.52 0.26
C PHE A 209 25.10 -3.75 0.80
N GLU A 210 25.76 -4.55 1.65
CA GLU A 210 25.11 -5.71 2.28
C GLU A 210 24.08 -5.31 3.34
N LYS A 211 24.22 -4.12 3.94
CA LYS A 211 23.37 -3.60 5.01
C LYS A 211 22.32 -2.61 4.49
N LEU A 212 22.61 -1.93 3.40
CA LEU A 212 21.77 -0.90 2.79
C LEU A 212 21.69 -1.15 1.28
N PRO A 213 20.73 -1.96 0.83
CA PRO A 213 20.50 -2.22 -0.59
C PRO A 213 20.10 -0.94 -1.35
N VAL A 214 20.59 -0.79 -2.58
CA VAL A 214 20.39 0.40 -3.40
C VAL A 214 19.72 0.02 -4.71
N CYS A 215 18.67 0.77 -5.05
CA CYS A 215 18.13 0.83 -6.40
C CYS A 215 18.35 2.23 -6.99
N ILE A 216 18.88 2.29 -8.18
CA ILE A 216 19.08 3.54 -8.90
C ILE A 216 17.77 3.94 -9.57
N ILE A 217 17.43 5.23 -9.51
CA ILE A 217 16.34 5.85 -10.26
C ILE A 217 16.94 6.95 -11.13
N THR A 218 16.94 6.81 -12.46
CA THR A 218 17.60 7.78 -13.32
C THR A 218 16.75 8.21 -14.52
N GLY A 219 16.80 9.50 -14.85
CA GLY A 219 16.21 10.06 -16.08
C GLY A 219 17.13 9.97 -17.29
N ILE A 220 18.43 9.77 -17.06
CA ILE A 220 19.43 9.67 -18.12
C ILE A 220 20.02 8.26 -18.07
N ALA A 221 19.72 7.48 -19.09
CA ALA A 221 20.23 6.13 -19.25
C ALA A 221 21.03 6.09 -20.57
N THR A 222 22.34 6.32 -20.49
CA THR A 222 23.26 6.00 -21.57
C THR A 222 23.96 4.69 -21.26
N LYS A 223 24.49 4.05 -22.29
CA LYS A 223 25.19 2.77 -22.10
C LYS A 223 26.36 2.91 -21.13
N GLU A 224 27.08 4.03 -21.18
CA GLU A 224 28.22 4.30 -20.30
C GLU A 224 27.78 4.45 -18.82
N ILE A 225 26.63 5.11 -18.57
CA ILE A 225 26.06 5.27 -17.24
C ILE A 225 25.59 3.92 -16.71
N ASP A 226 24.87 3.16 -17.52
CA ASP A 226 24.38 1.82 -17.16
C ASP A 226 25.58 0.90 -16.85
N GLU A 227 26.60 0.84 -17.71
CA GLU A 227 27.81 0.04 -17.49
C GLU A 227 28.56 0.44 -16.20
N LYS A 228 28.69 1.74 -15.94
CA LYS A 228 29.31 2.24 -14.70
C LYS A 228 28.49 1.88 -13.47
N ALA A 229 27.17 2.08 -13.52
CA ALA A 229 26.29 1.81 -12.38
C ALA A 229 26.31 0.32 -11.98
N PHE A 230 26.31 -0.59 -12.95
CA PHE A 230 26.39 -2.03 -12.68
C PHE A 230 27.78 -2.52 -12.22
N THR A 231 28.78 -1.66 -12.09
CA THR A 231 30.03 -2.01 -11.37
C THR A 231 29.85 -2.01 -9.86
N TYR A 232 28.80 -1.37 -9.34
CA TYR A 232 28.43 -1.38 -7.94
C TYR A 232 27.41 -2.50 -7.66
N PRO A 233 27.38 -3.07 -6.45
CA PRO A 233 26.40 -4.11 -6.08
C PRO A 233 25.01 -3.52 -5.81
N ILE A 234 24.46 -2.85 -6.80
CA ILE A 234 23.08 -2.36 -6.77
C ILE A 234 22.11 -3.51 -7.05
N ILE A 235 20.88 -3.40 -6.53
CA ILE A 235 19.88 -4.46 -6.73
C ILE A 235 19.08 -4.29 -8.02
N ASP A 236 18.88 -3.05 -8.47
CA ASP A 236 18.12 -2.75 -9.71
C ASP A 236 18.36 -1.30 -10.17
N MET A 237 17.89 -1.00 -11.38
CA MET A 237 17.86 0.34 -11.95
C MET A 237 16.51 0.61 -12.60
N ILE A 238 15.82 1.65 -12.14
CA ILE A 238 14.53 2.12 -12.66
C ILE A 238 14.76 3.38 -13.49
N LYS A 239 14.20 3.39 -14.71
CA LYS A 239 14.26 4.55 -15.61
C LYS A 239 13.07 5.48 -15.36
N LYS A 240 13.32 6.78 -15.25
CA LYS A 240 12.28 7.81 -15.22
C LYS A 240 11.70 7.99 -16.66
N PRO A 241 10.39 8.13 -16.85
CA PRO A 241 9.34 8.09 -15.82
C PRO A 241 9.00 6.67 -15.40
N PHE A 242 8.71 6.49 -14.13
CA PHE A 242 8.31 5.23 -13.50
C PHE A 242 6.90 5.37 -12.89
N ASN A 243 6.30 4.25 -12.54
CA ASN A 243 5.00 4.20 -11.89
C ASN A 243 5.12 3.68 -10.44
N GLU A 244 4.02 3.76 -9.69
CA GLU A 244 3.94 3.33 -8.30
C GLU A 244 4.35 1.86 -8.12
N ARG A 245 3.96 0.99 -9.06
CA ARG A 245 4.28 -0.44 -9.01
C ARG A 245 5.79 -0.70 -9.07
N ASP A 246 6.52 0.03 -9.92
CA ASP A 246 7.97 -0.14 -10.06
C ASP A 246 8.67 0.13 -8.72
N ILE A 247 8.26 1.20 -8.03
CA ILE A 247 8.82 1.58 -6.73
C ILE A 247 8.44 0.59 -5.63
N LYS A 248 7.18 0.14 -5.59
CA LYS A 248 6.72 -0.83 -4.60
C LYS A 248 7.48 -2.15 -4.71
N VAL A 249 7.64 -2.69 -5.93
CA VAL A 249 8.41 -3.92 -6.20
C VAL A 249 9.84 -3.80 -5.67
N THR A 250 10.46 -2.66 -5.87
CA THR A 250 11.84 -2.43 -5.41
C THR A 250 11.93 -2.38 -3.89
N VAL A 251 11.05 -1.65 -3.23
CA VAL A 251 11.04 -1.57 -1.76
C VAL A 251 10.81 -2.92 -1.11
N GLU A 252 10.03 -3.78 -1.72
CA GLU A 252 9.82 -5.15 -1.21
C GLU A 252 11.03 -6.04 -1.36
N ARG A 253 11.83 -5.85 -2.41
CA ARG A 253 13.16 -6.51 -2.49
C ARG A 253 14.06 -6.03 -1.36
N PHE A 254 14.03 -4.74 -0.97
CA PHE A 254 14.77 -4.26 0.19
C PHE A 254 14.39 -5.03 1.46
N ILE A 255 13.08 -5.22 1.68
CA ILE A 255 12.57 -5.93 2.86
C ILE A 255 13.02 -7.38 2.86
N ALA A 256 12.88 -8.06 1.71
CA ALA A 256 13.27 -9.46 1.57
C ALA A 256 14.76 -9.72 1.80
N MET A 257 15.62 -8.73 1.54
CA MET A 257 17.07 -8.83 1.76
C MET A 257 17.48 -8.62 3.22
N GLN A 258 16.59 -8.07 4.05
CA GLN A 258 16.84 -7.79 5.47
C GLN A 258 16.14 -8.76 6.43
N SER A 259 15.38 -9.71 5.89
CA SER A 259 14.68 -10.78 6.63
C SER A 259 15.58 -11.99 6.76
#